data_e5ab4d39b467e9afe1d26377b56bc891
#
_entry.id   e5ab4d39b467e9afe1d26377b56bc891
#
_cell.length_a   1.000
_cell.length_b   1.000
_cell.length_c   1.000
_cell.angle_alpha   90.00
_cell.angle_beta   90.00
_cell.angle_gamma   90.00
#
_symmetry.space_group_name_H-M   'P 1'
#
loop_
_entity.id
_entity.type
_entity.pdbx_description
1 polymer ?
#
loop_
_entity_poly.entity_id
_entity_poly.type
_entity_poly.pdbx_seq_one_letter_code
_entity_poly.pdbx_strand_id
1 'polypeptide(L)'
;MSNILFNIFPNENFIDLCMYQFGYEQCDPGHSFGPATRNHYLFHYILSGTGTLMADNAKGETQTYSIKSGQGFIIFPGQINTYIADKQLPWEYMWIEFDGLRIKEALSVTDLCKDAPIYHSHSKELREKLADEMLYIVNHPHESSFHLIGHLYLFMDYLLQSAKSTKLVSSGRMSDYYIKEAINYIEQNFQNNISIEDIATVCGINRSYLGKIFRNSIGRSPQEFLMNYRMVKATELLKLTSLSIADISSAIGYENQLHFSRAFKNIYGISPREWRNQNK
;
A
#
# COMPACT_ATOMS: atom_id res chain seq x y z
N MET A 1 -9.69 29.82 -4.13
CA MET A 1 -10.37 28.51 -4.17
C MET A 1 -9.31 27.48 -4.49
N SER A 2 -9.09 26.51 -3.60
CA SER A 2 -8.15 25.42 -3.86
C SER A 2 -8.57 24.69 -5.13
N ASN A 3 -7.63 24.43 -6.04
CA ASN A 3 -7.85 23.60 -7.20
C ASN A 3 -7.41 22.18 -6.82
N ILE A 4 -8.38 21.29 -6.58
CA ILE A 4 -8.14 19.91 -6.18
C ILE A 4 -8.62 18.95 -7.28
N LEU A 5 -7.74 18.05 -7.70
CA LEU A 5 -8.07 16.86 -8.48
C LEU A 5 -7.95 15.65 -7.55
N PHE A 6 -9.04 14.94 -7.34
CA PHE A 6 -9.09 13.76 -6.48
C PHE A 6 -9.70 12.59 -7.27
N ASN A 7 -9.01 11.48 -7.34
CA ASN A 7 -9.45 10.29 -8.06
C ASN A 7 -9.33 9.06 -7.15
N ILE A 8 -10.38 8.23 -7.17
CA ILE A 8 -10.36 6.91 -6.54
C ILE A 8 -10.02 5.90 -7.63
N PHE A 9 -8.99 5.11 -7.41
CA PHE A 9 -8.62 4.05 -8.33
C PHE A 9 -9.61 2.88 -8.19
N PRO A 10 -10.19 2.37 -9.29
CA PRO A 10 -11.04 1.19 -9.24
C PRO A 10 -10.18 0.02 -8.73
N ASN A 11 -10.60 -0.60 -7.63
CA ASN A 11 -9.86 -1.70 -7.02
C ASN A 11 -9.93 -2.95 -7.90
N GLU A 12 -9.02 -3.06 -8.85
CA GLU A 12 -8.83 -4.22 -9.70
C GLU A 12 -7.67 -5.03 -9.13
N ASN A 13 -7.94 -5.97 -8.29
CA ASN A 13 -7.18 -7.16 -7.84
C ASN A 13 -5.64 -7.21 -8.04
N PHE A 14 -4.96 -6.07 -8.02
CA PHE A 14 -3.51 -6.00 -7.97
C PHE A 14 -3.06 -6.30 -6.54
N ILE A 15 -2.31 -7.38 -6.34
CA ILE A 15 -1.93 -7.88 -5.01
C ILE A 15 -0.55 -7.38 -4.60
N ASP A 16 0.41 -7.39 -5.54
CA ASP A 16 1.81 -7.03 -5.26
C ASP A 16 1.98 -5.54 -5.02
N LEU A 17 1.30 -4.75 -5.82
CA LEU A 17 1.26 -3.29 -5.75
C LEU A 17 -0.11 -2.82 -6.25
N CYS A 18 -0.86 -2.15 -5.39
CA CYS A 18 -2.18 -1.60 -5.71
C CYS A 18 -2.24 -0.12 -5.34
N MET A 19 -3.05 0.61 -6.10
CA MET A 19 -3.35 2.03 -5.88
C MET A 19 -4.77 2.15 -5.33
N TYR A 20 -5.00 3.10 -4.43
CA TYR A 20 -6.33 3.36 -3.84
C TYR A 20 -6.89 4.68 -4.29
N GLN A 21 -6.09 5.71 -4.23
CA GLN A 21 -6.44 7.06 -4.67
C GLN A 21 -5.19 7.84 -5.06
N PHE A 22 -5.39 8.85 -5.86
CA PHE A 22 -4.35 9.77 -6.27
C PHE A 22 -4.95 11.15 -6.57
N GLY A 23 -4.14 12.16 -6.56
CA GLY A 23 -4.62 13.48 -6.88
C GLY A 23 -3.54 14.55 -6.81
N TYR A 24 -4.01 15.78 -6.97
CA TYR A 24 -3.24 17.00 -6.99
C TYR A 24 -4.04 18.09 -6.29
N GLU A 25 -3.36 18.95 -5.58
CA GLU A 25 -3.97 20.12 -4.96
C GLU A 25 -3.02 21.31 -4.95
N GLN A 26 -3.52 22.44 -5.41
CA GLN A 26 -2.95 23.77 -5.15
C GLN A 26 -3.64 24.33 -3.91
N CYS A 27 -2.93 24.34 -2.80
CA CYS A 27 -3.52 24.68 -1.51
C CYS A 27 -3.74 26.19 -1.33
N ASP A 28 -4.82 26.53 -0.65
CA ASP A 28 -5.00 27.87 -0.10
C ASP A 28 -4.02 28.13 1.07
N PRO A 29 -3.67 29.40 1.37
CA PRO A 29 -2.82 29.73 2.50
C PRO A 29 -3.32 29.16 3.83
N GLY A 30 -2.49 28.37 4.50
CA GLY A 30 -2.82 27.73 5.77
C GLY A 30 -3.80 26.55 5.66
N HIS A 31 -4.08 26.06 4.45
CA HIS A 31 -4.88 24.84 4.26
C HIS A 31 -4.31 23.71 5.10
N SER A 32 -5.18 23.00 5.82
CA SER A 32 -4.80 21.94 6.74
C SER A 32 -5.62 20.68 6.51
N PHE A 33 -4.96 19.54 6.54
CA PHE A 33 -5.60 18.23 6.53
C PHE A 33 -5.15 17.42 7.76
N GLY A 34 -6.12 16.83 8.45
CA GLY A 34 -5.89 16.03 9.64
C GLY A 34 -6.42 16.68 10.93
N PRO A 35 -6.25 16.03 12.11
CA PRO A 35 -5.56 14.76 12.30
C PRO A 35 -6.28 13.59 11.62
N ALA A 36 -5.52 12.73 10.96
CA ALA A 36 -6.04 11.57 10.24
C ALA A 36 -5.13 10.36 10.41
N THR A 37 -5.69 9.18 10.20
CA THR A 37 -4.95 7.92 10.09
C THR A 37 -5.43 7.15 8.86
N ARG A 38 -4.55 6.35 8.24
CA ARG A 38 -4.85 5.54 7.05
C ARG A 38 -4.34 4.13 7.24
N ASN A 39 -4.93 3.20 6.50
CA ASN A 39 -4.52 1.79 6.53
C ASN A 39 -3.47 1.44 5.46
N HIS A 40 -3.17 2.37 4.56
CA HIS A 40 -2.27 2.22 3.43
C HIS A 40 -1.16 3.26 3.49
N TYR A 41 -0.15 3.11 2.64
CA TYR A 41 0.89 4.10 2.45
C TYR A 41 0.35 5.26 1.62
N LEU A 42 0.68 6.49 2.00
CA LEU A 42 0.32 7.68 1.26
C LEU A 42 1.59 8.51 1.03
N PHE A 43 1.97 8.71 -0.21
CA PHE A 43 3.12 9.52 -0.58
C PHE A 43 2.67 10.84 -1.18
N HIS A 44 3.22 11.93 -0.66
CA HIS A 44 3.06 13.28 -1.20
C HIS A 44 4.36 13.76 -1.82
N TYR A 45 4.26 14.47 -2.94
CA TYR A 45 5.39 15.17 -3.55
C TYR A 45 5.06 16.65 -3.73
N ILE A 46 5.96 17.53 -3.27
CA ILE A 46 5.76 18.99 -3.27
C ILE A 46 6.33 19.57 -4.57
N LEU A 47 5.45 20.08 -5.41
CA LEU A 47 5.79 20.73 -6.68
C LEU A 47 6.31 22.14 -6.46
N SER A 48 5.61 22.92 -5.65
CA SER A 48 5.97 24.30 -5.32
C SER A 48 5.58 24.64 -3.87
N GLY A 49 6.09 25.73 -3.33
CA GLY A 49 5.75 26.22 -2.01
C GLY A 49 6.38 25.44 -0.85
N THR A 50 5.82 25.64 0.33
CA THR A 50 6.30 25.07 1.59
C THR A 50 5.13 24.69 2.50
N GLY A 51 5.40 23.86 3.51
CA GLY A 51 4.42 23.50 4.52
C GLY A 51 5.04 22.66 5.63
N THR A 52 4.18 22.21 6.53
CA THR A 52 4.58 21.47 7.73
C THR A 52 3.81 20.15 7.81
N LEU A 53 4.52 19.05 8.06
CA LEU A 53 3.96 17.77 8.45
C LEU A 53 4.16 17.57 9.96
N MET A 54 3.12 17.22 10.66
CA MET A 54 3.14 16.65 12.00
C MET A 54 2.72 15.20 11.90
N ALA A 55 3.59 14.28 12.31
CA ALA A 55 3.33 12.84 12.19
C ALA A 55 3.94 12.09 13.38
N ASP A 56 3.26 11.05 13.83
CA ASP A 56 3.74 10.23 14.94
C ASP A 56 4.93 9.36 14.49
N ASN A 57 5.97 9.34 15.31
CA ASN A 57 7.12 8.46 15.12
C ASN A 57 6.79 7.00 15.51
N ALA A 58 7.77 6.11 15.44
CA ALA A 58 7.58 4.69 15.79
C ALA A 58 7.19 4.46 17.26
N LYS A 59 7.41 5.45 18.14
CA LYS A 59 7.03 5.39 19.56
C LYS A 59 5.65 6.02 19.84
N GLY A 60 5.00 6.59 18.83
CA GLY A 60 3.72 7.31 18.96
C GLY A 60 3.88 8.75 19.46
N GLU A 61 5.07 9.33 19.36
CA GLU A 61 5.34 10.72 19.71
C GLU A 61 5.24 11.58 18.43
N THR A 62 4.45 12.66 18.46
CA THR A 62 4.30 13.55 17.30
C THR A 62 5.57 14.33 17.04
N GLN A 63 6.09 14.22 15.82
CA GLN A 63 7.24 14.99 15.31
C GLN A 63 6.77 15.99 14.26
N THR A 64 7.47 17.12 14.16
CA THR A 64 7.16 18.20 13.21
C THR A 64 8.27 18.35 12.20
N TYR A 65 7.91 18.37 10.91
CA TYR A 65 8.83 18.44 9.78
C TYR A 65 8.45 19.61 8.87
N SER A 66 9.41 20.48 8.53
CA SER A 66 9.24 21.49 7.49
C SER A 66 9.59 20.90 6.12
N ILE A 67 8.73 21.09 5.14
CA ILE A 67 8.84 20.49 3.80
C ILE A 67 8.73 21.59 2.75
N LYS A 68 9.53 21.47 1.69
CA LYS A 68 9.60 22.44 0.59
C LYS A 68 9.55 21.75 -0.78
N SER A 69 9.39 22.56 -1.82
CA SER A 69 9.44 22.11 -3.22
C SER A 69 10.61 21.18 -3.52
N GLY A 70 10.33 20.11 -4.28
CA GLY A 70 11.28 19.07 -4.66
C GLY A 70 11.52 18.00 -3.58
N GLN A 71 10.84 18.11 -2.45
CA GLN A 71 10.77 17.08 -1.41
C GLN A 71 9.44 16.35 -1.46
N GLY A 72 9.35 15.23 -0.76
CA GLY A 72 8.11 14.52 -0.52
C GLY A 72 8.04 14.05 0.92
N PHE A 73 6.93 13.45 1.27
CA PHE A 73 6.78 12.74 2.55
C PHE A 73 5.88 11.52 2.38
N ILE A 74 6.14 10.52 3.19
CA ILE A 74 5.35 9.29 3.23
C ILE A 74 4.66 9.15 4.58
N ILE A 75 3.36 8.86 4.55
CA ILE A 75 2.58 8.47 5.72
C ILE A 75 2.48 6.95 5.72
N PHE A 76 2.80 6.35 6.85
CA PHE A 76 2.78 4.90 7.03
C PHE A 76 1.42 4.41 7.56
N PRO A 77 1.03 3.15 7.28
CA PRO A 77 -0.19 2.58 7.84
C PRO A 77 -0.28 2.74 9.36
N GLY A 78 -1.45 3.22 9.84
CA GLY A 78 -1.73 3.47 11.24
C GLY A 78 -1.00 4.67 11.87
N GLN A 79 -0.32 5.50 11.09
CA GLN A 79 0.34 6.71 11.57
C GLN A 79 -0.64 7.87 11.66
N ILE A 80 -0.75 8.51 12.82
CA ILE A 80 -1.53 9.74 12.98
C ILE A 80 -0.72 10.88 12.37
N ASN A 81 -1.36 11.69 11.52
CA ASN A 81 -0.71 12.78 10.84
C ASN A 81 -1.62 13.97 10.64
N THR A 82 -1.01 15.13 10.56
CA THR A 82 -1.61 16.42 10.16
C THR A 82 -0.59 17.15 9.30
N TYR A 83 -1.02 17.75 8.19
CA TYR A 83 -0.13 18.59 7.40
C TYR A 83 -0.80 19.91 7.03
N ILE A 84 -0.01 20.98 6.96
CA ILE A 84 -0.49 22.36 6.87
C ILE A 84 0.35 23.10 5.83
N ALA A 85 -0.30 23.71 4.84
CA ALA A 85 0.34 24.59 3.88
C ALA A 85 0.79 25.90 4.56
N ASP A 86 1.93 26.43 4.13
CA ASP A 86 2.41 27.73 4.61
C ASP A 86 1.42 28.86 4.29
N LYS A 87 1.36 29.88 5.13
CA LYS A 87 0.43 31.02 4.95
C LYS A 87 0.88 32.02 3.90
N GLN A 88 2.19 32.12 3.64
CA GLN A 88 2.75 33.07 2.68
C GLN A 88 3.14 32.41 1.37
N LEU A 89 3.60 31.16 1.45
CA LEU A 89 4.04 30.36 0.31
C LEU A 89 3.41 28.96 0.36
N PRO A 90 2.07 28.88 0.25
CA PRO A 90 1.37 27.61 0.33
C PRO A 90 1.86 26.64 -0.72
N TRP A 91 1.96 25.38 -0.35
CA TRP A 91 2.42 24.34 -1.27
C TRP A 91 1.37 23.93 -2.29
N GLU A 92 1.90 23.46 -3.39
CA GLU A 92 1.22 22.72 -4.43
C GLU A 92 1.79 21.30 -4.41
N TYR A 93 0.95 20.30 -4.27
CA TYR A 93 1.40 18.91 -4.15
C TYR A 93 0.53 17.95 -4.93
N MET A 94 1.09 16.79 -5.21
CA MET A 94 0.39 15.62 -5.69
C MET A 94 0.59 14.46 -4.72
N TRP A 95 -0.35 13.52 -4.72
CA TRP A 95 -0.28 12.34 -3.86
C TRP A 95 -0.72 11.07 -4.57
N ILE A 96 -0.21 9.94 -4.06
CA ILE A 96 -0.66 8.60 -4.41
C ILE A 96 -0.78 7.80 -3.11
N GLU A 97 -1.95 7.18 -2.89
CA GLU A 97 -2.18 6.19 -1.84
C GLU A 97 -2.06 4.80 -2.44
N PHE A 98 -1.18 3.99 -1.88
CA PHE A 98 -0.86 2.65 -2.38
C PHE A 98 -0.60 1.67 -1.23
N ASP A 99 -0.71 0.39 -1.52
CA ASP A 99 -0.25 -0.71 -0.66
C ASP A 99 0.15 -1.89 -1.55
N GLY A 100 0.66 -2.95 -0.95
CA GLY A 100 1.02 -4.18 -1.65
C GLY A 100 1.80 -5.13 -0.76
N LEU A 101 1.89 -6.38 -1.19
CA LEU A 101 2.47 -7.44 -0.38
C LEU A 101 3.93 -7.23 -0.03
N ARG A 102 4.68 -6.53 -0.91
CA ARG A 102 6.12 -6.33 -0.75
C ARG A 102 6.53 -4.89 -0.44
N ILE A 103 5.57 -3.99 -0.23
CA ILE A 103 5.88 -2.55 -0.06
C ILE A 103 6.75 -2.32 1.18
N LYS A 104 6.44 -2.98 2.30
CA LYS A 104 7.25 -2.86 3.51
C LYS A 104 8.69 -3.31 3.31
N GLU A 105 8.90 -4.43 2.61
CA GLU A 105 10.22 -4.93 2.26
C GLU A 105 10.93 -3.97 1.28
N ALA A 106 10.23 -3.53 0.26
CA ALA A 106 10.75 -2.59 -0.73
C ALA A 106 11.21 -1.28 -0.07
N LEU A 107 10.39 -0.67 0.78
CA LEU A 107 10.76 0.55 1.51
C LEU A 107 11.91 0.34 2.50
N SER A 108 12.15 -0.89 2.98
CA SER A 108 13.24 -1.17 3.94
C SER A 108 14.65 -0.96 3.37
N VAL A 109 14.81 -0.88 2.04
CA VAL A 109 16.07 -0.54 1.39
C VAL A 109 16.30 0.98 1.28
N THR A 110 15.33 1.79 1.69
CA THR A 110 15.40 3.24 1.76
C THR A 110 15.63 3.71 3.19
N ASP A 111 15.87 5.00 3.37
CA ASP A 111 15.89 5.63 4.70
C ASP A 111 14.49 6.02 5.19
N LEU A 112 13.44 5.82 4.38
CA LEU A 112 12.06 6.20 4.70
C LEU A 112 11.47 5.27 5.77
N CYS A 113 11.10 5.84 6.90
CA CYS A 113 10.43 5.16 8.01
C CYS A 113 9.58 6.15 8.82
N LYS A 114 8.81 5.66 9.82
CA LYS A 114 8.00 6.55 10.68
C LYS A 114 8.81 7.62 11.39
N ASP A 115 10.08 7.35 11.69
CA ASP A 115 11.00 8.30 12.35
C ASP A 115 11.68 9.25 11.35
N ALA A 116 11.67 8.92 10.05
CA ALA A 116 12.23 9.71 8.95
C ALA A 116 11.31 9.67 7.73
N PRO A 117 10.13 10.32 7.79
CA PRO A 117 9.12 10.20 6.73
C PRO A 117 9.39 11.10 5.52
N ILE A 118 10.41 11.97 5.57
CA ILE A 118 10.68 12.96 4.53
C ILE A 118 11.53 12.37 3.42
N TYR A 119 11.00 12.41 2.22
CA TYR A 119 11.71 12.03 1.01
C TYR A 119 12.66 13.11 0.54
N HIS A 120 13.92 12.74 0.40
CA HIS A 120 14.96 13.51 -0.24
C HIS A 120 15.65 12.67 -1.31
N SER A 121 15.59 13.11 -2.55
CA SER A 121 16.35 12.44 -3.61
C SER A 121 17.80 12.92 -3.60
N HIS A 122 18.75 11.99 -3.71
CA HIS A 122 20.15 12.27 -3.93
C HIS A 122 20.49 12.48 -5.42
N SER A 123 19.52 12.24 -6.33
CA SER A 123 19.66 12.42 -7.77
C SER A 123 18.53 13.33 -8.31
N LYS A 124 18.93 14.42 -8.97
CA LYS A 124 17.96 15.32 -9.63
C LYS A 124 17.18 14.57 -10.71
N GLU A 125 17.86 13.77 -11.53
CA GLU A 125 17.25 13.02 -12.63
C GLU A 125 16.19 12.02 -12.12
N LEU A 126 16.52 11.23 -11.09
CA LEU A 126 15.58 10.26 -10.52
C LEU A 126 14.37 10.94 -9.86
N ARG A 127 14.60 12.10 -9.23
CA ARG A 127 13.52 12.91 -8.65
C ARG A 127 12.57 13.42 -9.73
N GLU A 128 13.09 13.90 -10.85
CA GLU A 128 12.29 14.37 -11.99
C GLU A 128 11.49 13.22 -12.58
N LYS A 129 12.09 12.06 -12.83
CA LYS A 129 11.41 10.86 -13.30
C LYS A 129 10.29 10.42 -12.34
N LEU A 130 10.54 10.42 -11.03
CA LEU A 130 9.52 10.11 -10.03
C LEU A 130 8.33 11.08 -10.12
N ALA A 131 8.61 12.38 -10.23
CA ALA A 131 7.59 13.41 -10.35
C ALA A 131 6.80 13.28 -11.65
N ASP A 132 7.45 12.94 -12.77
CA ASP A 132 6.82 12.75 -14.06
C ASP A 132 5.84 11.58 -14.05
N GLU A 133 6.18 10.45 -13.39
CA GLU A 133 5.28 9.30 -13.23
C GLU A 133 4.04 9.67 -12.38
N MET A 134 4.24 10.40 -11.29
CA MET A 134 3.11 10.87 -10.47
C MET A 134 2.22 11.85 -11.27
N LEU A 135 2.82 12.79 -12.00
CA LEU A 135 2.09 13.73 -12.86
C LEU A 135 1.31 13.00 -13.96
N TYR A 136 1.91 11.96 -14.54
CA TYR A 136 1.22 11.15 -15.53
C TYR A 136 -0.05 10.54 -14.96
N ILE A 137 0.06 9.85 -13.82
CA ILE A 137 -1.08 9.21 -13.13
C ILE A 137 -2.18 10.24 -12.84
N VAL A 138 -1.82 11.40 -12.29
CA VAL A 138 -2.78 12.45 -11.93
C VAL A 138 -3.49 13.05 -13.13
N ASN A 139 -2.79 13.24 -14.25
CA ASN A 139 -3.34 13.87 -15.44
C ASN A 139 -4.12 12.91 -16.36
N HIS A 140 -4.01 11.60 -16.14
CA HIS A 140 -4.65 10.59 -16.98
C HIS A 140 -5.56 9.63 -16.18
N PRO A 141 -6.51 10.15 -15.38
CA PRO A 141 -7.31 9.32 -14.46
C PRO A 141 -8.26 8.34 -15.16
N HIS A 142 -8.45 8.46 -16.46
CA HIS A 142 -9.33 7.62 -17.28
C HIS A 142 -8.60 6.55 -18.09
N GLU A 143 -7.28 6.47 -17.95
CA GLU A 143 -6.50 5.39 -18.55
C GLU A 143 -6.83 4.03 -17.93
N SER A 144 -6.47 2.94 -18.62
CA SER A 144 -6.71 1.60 -18.09
C SER A 144 -5.95 1.37 -16.78
N SER A 145 -6.55 0.58 -15.89
CA SER A 145 -5.93 0.24 -14.60
C SER A 145 -4.54 -0.39 -14.78
N PHE A 146 -4.34 -1.22 -15.80
CA PHE A 146 -3.03 -1.79 -16.12
C PHE A 146 -1.99 -0.71 -16.47
N HIS A 147 -2.41 0.32 -17.22
CA HIS A 147 -1.52 1.41 -17.61
C HIS A 147 -1.11 2.23 -16.38
N LEU A 148 -2.08 2.63 -15.57
CA LEU A 148 -1.81 3.40 -14.35
C LEU A 148 -0.98 2.61 -13.33
N ILE A 149 -1.22 1.31 -13.18
CA ILE A 149 -0.38 0.43 -12.34
C ILE A 149 1.04 0.29 -12.91
N GLY A 150 1.21 0.27 -14.24
CA GLY A 150 2.52 0.33 -14.88
C GLY A 150 3.31 1.56 -14.46
N HIS A 151 2.69 2.75 -14.47
CA HIS A 151 3.29 4.00 -13.99
C HIS A 151 3.54 3.98 -12.46
N LEU A 152 2.68 3.33 -11.68
CA LEU A 152 2.91 3.14 -10.25
C LEU A 152 4.13 2.26 -9.97
N TYR A 153 4.40 1.22 -10.77
CA TYR A 153 5.65 0.44 -10.67
C TYR A 153 6.88 1.27 -11.01
N LEU A 154 6.83 2.11 -12.05
CA LEU A 154 7.92 3.03 -12.38
C LEU A 154 8.15 4.06 -11.29
N PHE A 155 7.08 4.65 -10.74
CA PHE A 155 7.15 5.51 -9.57
C PHE A 155 7.85 4.83 -8.39
N MET A 156 7.45 3.59 -8.05
CA MET A 156 8.08 2.81 -6.98
C MET A 156 9.56 2.55 -7.25
N ASP A 157 9.92 2.18 -8.47
CA ASP A 157 11.33 1.97 -8.84
C ASP A 157 12.16 3.25 -8.63
N TYR A 158 11.69 4.39 -9.12
CA TYR A 158 12.38 5.67 -8.94
C TYR A 158 12.41 6.12 -7.47
N LEU A 159 11.34 5.86 -6.69
CA LEU A 159 11.33 6.12 -5.26
C LEU A 159 12.43 5.32 -4.54
N LEU A 160 12.49 4.02 -4.80
CA LEU A 160 13.47 3.12 -4.17
C LEU A 160 14.89 3.46 -4.58
N GLN A 161 15.13 3.80 -5.85
CA GLN A 161 16.47 4.19 -6.33
C GLN A 161 16.91 5.54 -5.76
N SER A 162 16.00 6.54 -5.73
CA SER A 162 16.35 7.92 -5.35
C SER A 162 16.41 8.16 -3.84
N ALA A 163 15.65 7.39 -3.06
CA ALA A 163 15.65 7.42 -1.60
C ALA A 163 16.54 6.33 -0.99
N LYS A 164 17.43 5.71 -1.79
CA LYS A 164 18.25 4.58 -1.36
C LYS A 164 19.22 5.00 -0.27
N SER A 165 19.20 4.23 0.83
CA SER A 165 20.19 4.33 1.88
C SER A 165 21.56 3.85 1.39
N THR A 166 22.64 4.39 1.97
CA THR A 166 24.00 3.82 1.82
C THR A 166 24.16 2.44 2.48
N LYS A 167 23.11 1.96 3.16
CA LYS A 167 23.09 0.60 3.71
C LYS A 167 23.10 -0.40 2.55
N LEU A 168 24.18 -1.18 2.48
CA LEU A 168 24.32 -2.27 1.51
C LEU A 168 23.10 -3.20 1.60
N VAL A 169 22.34 -3.28 0.51
CA VAL A 169 21.31 -4.31 0.35
C VAL A 169 22.05 -5.65 0.34
N SER A 170 21.90 -6.43 1.38
CA SER A 170 22.40 -7.80 1.38
C SER A 170 21.67 -8.57 0.29
N SER A 171 22.39 -8.99 -0.72
CA SER A 171 21.89 -9.84 -1.80
C SER A 171 21.14 -11.04 -1.23
N GLY A 172 19.91 -11.27 -1.70
CA GLY A 172 19.08 -12.46 -1.56
C GLY A 172 19.27 -13.27 -0.28
N ARG A 173 18.56 -12.93 0.79
CA ARG A 173 18.58 -13.76 2.00
C ARG A 173 17.86 -15.08 1.73
N MET A 174 18.30 -16.18 2.32
CA MET A 174 17.59 -17.46 2.28
C MET A 174 16.11 -17.32 2.76
N SER A 175 15.84 -16.36 3.67
CA SER A 175 14.49 -15.98 4.08
C SER A 175 13.61 -15.54 2.92
N ASP A 176 14.15 -14.83 1.94
CA ASP A 176 13.39 -14.29 0.79
C ASP A 176 12.97 -15.44 -0.15
N TYR A 177 13.84 -16.44 -0.27
CA TYR A 177 13.52 -17.68 -0.97
C TYR A 177 12.33 -18.40 -0.29
N TYR A 178 12.39 -18.62 1.03
CA TYR A 178 11.31 -19.28 1.76
C TYR A 178 9.99 -18.50 1.71
N ILE A 179 10.04 -17.18 1.75
CA ILE A 179 8.84 -16.33 1.61
C ILE A 179 8.23 -16.49 0.23
N LYS A 180 9.05 -16.46 -0.82
CA LYS A 180 8.60 -16.64 -2.20
C LYS A 180 7.95 -18.01 -2.40
N GLU A 181 8.56 -19.08 -1.90
CA GLU A 181 8.00 -20.43 -1.94
C GLU A 181 6.67 -20.52 -1.17
N ALA A 182 6.59 -19.90 0.01
CA ALA A 182 5.37 -19.89 0.80
C ALA A 182 4.23 -19.12 0.11
N ILE A 183 4.53 -17.98 -0.53
CA ILE A 183 3.55 -17.21 -1.31
C ILE A 183 3.08 -18.04 -2.51
N ASN A 184 3.99 -18.62 -3.29
CA ASN A 184 3.65 -19.48 -4.41
C ASN A 184 2.74 -20.65 -4.00
N TYR A 185 3.04 -21.29 -2.87
CA TYR A 185 2.20 -22.37 -2.36
C TYR A 185 0.79 -21.89 -1.96
N ILE A 186 0.69 -20.73 -1.30
CA ILE A 186 -0.59 -20.11 -0.96
C ILE A 186 -1.39 -19.82 -2.22
N GLU A 187 -0.79 -19.19 -3.23
CA GLU A 187 -1.44 -18.83 -4.49
C GLU A 187 -2.00 -20.05 -5.25
N GLN A 188 -1.28 -21.16 -5.21
CA GLN A 188 -1.70 -22.38 -5.87
C GLN A 188 -2.74 -23.19 -5.08
N ASN A 189 -2.82 -23.00 -3.75
CA ASN A 189 -3.59 -23.87 -2.87
C ASN A 189 -4.58 -23.14 -1.95
N PHE A 190 -4.79 -21.84 -2.08
CA PHE A 190 -5.64 -21.06 -1.18
C PHE A 190 -7.09 -21.57 -1.08
N GLN A 191 -7.61 -22.20 -2.15
CA GLN A 191 -8.92 -22.81 -2.20
C GLN A 191 -9.06 -24.06 -1.34
N ASN A 192 -7.94 -24.69 -0.99
CA ASN A 192 -7.89 -25.88 -0.17
C ASN A 192 -7.82 -25.53 1.32
N ASN A 193 -8.12 -26.50 2.19
CA ASN A 193 -7.99 -26.31 3.64
C ASN A 193 -6.51 -26.43 4.07
N ILE A 194 -5.67 -25.48 3.59
CA ILE A 194 -4.24 -25.44 3.97
C ILE A 194 -4.03 -24.80 5.32
N SER A 195 -3.15 -25.38 6.12
CA SER A 195 -2.68 -24.84 7.38
C SER A 195 -1.32 -24.13 7.24
N ILE A 196 -0.95 -23.33 8.23
CA ILE A 196 0.39 -22.69 8.26
C ILE A 196 1.50 -23.75 8.44
N GLU A 197 1.17 -24.89 9.03
CA GLU A 197 2.05 -26.06 9.15
C GLU A 197 2.38 -26.65 7.78
N ASP A 198 1.35 -26.79 6.90
CA ASP A 198 1.54 -27.31 5.53
C ASP A 198 2.46 -26.38 4.73
N ILE A 199 2.23 -25.06 4.82
CA ILE A 199 3.07 -24.04 4.17
C ILE A 199 4.52 -24.14 4.65
N ALA A 200 4.73 -24.25 5.96
CA ALA A 200 6.07 -24.35 6.55
C ALA A 200 6.77 -25.64 6.11
N THR A 201 6.04 -26.75 6.07
CA THR A 201 6.55 -28.07 5.63
C THR A 201 7.01 -28.03 4.19
N VAL A 202 6.23 -27.44 3.28
CA VAL A 202 6.61 -27.29 1.86
C VAL A 202 7.86 -26.44 1.70
N CYS A 203 8.01 -25.39 2.52
CA CYS A 203 9.22 -24.57 2.53
C CYS A 203 10.42 -25.23 3.20
N GLY A 204 10.27 -26.40 3.82
CA GLY A 204 11.35 -27.09 4.54
C GLY A 204 11.80 -26.37 5.83
N ILE A 205 10.91 -25.59 6.46
CA ILE A 205 11.19 -24.80 7.67
C ILE A 205 10.10 -25.04 8.72
N ASN A 206 10.39 -24.69 9.99
CA ASN A 206 9.37 -24.78 11.02
C ASN A 206 8.42 -23.56 11.00
N ARG A 207 7.19 -23.76 11.51
CA ARG A 207 6.13 -22.78 11.58
C ARG A 207 6.54 -21.47 12.27
N SER A 208 7.29 -21.56 13.37
CA SER A 208 7.74 -20.39 14.14
C SER A 208 8.69 -19.52 13.33
N TYR A 209 9.62 -20.14 12.61
CA TYR A 209 10.55 -19.44 11.72
C TYR A 209 9.81 -18.81 10.53
N LEU A 210 8.90 -19.54 9.89
CA LEU A 210 8.04 -18.99 8.83
C LEU A 210 7.28 -17.75 9.34
N GLY A 211 6.64 -17.82 10.50
CA GLY A 211 5.93 -16.70 11.12
C GLY A 211 6.83 -15.49 11.38
N LYS A 212 8.08 -15.73 11.82
CA LYS A 212 9.08 -14.67 12.06
C LYS A 212 9.48 -13.96 10.77
N ILE A 213 9.88 -14.74 9.73
CA ILE A 213 10.34 -14.15 8.45
C ILE A 213 9.21 -13.44 7.72
N PHE A 214 7.98 -13.97 7.75
CA PHE A 214 6.80 -13.30 7.19
C PHE A 214 6.53 -11.94 7.84
N ARG A 215 6.49 -11.89 9.18
CA ARG A 215 6.29 -10.61 9.88
C ARG A 215 7.38 -9.60 9.60
N ASN A 216 8.63 -10.06 9.50
CA ASN A 216 9.76 -9.19 9.25
C ASN A 216 9.75 -8.62 7.84
N SER A 217 9.43 -9.42 6.82
CA SER A 217 9.51 -9.02 5.42
C SER A 217 8.16 -8.48 4.89
N ILE A 218 7.04 -9.16 5.21
CA ILE A 218 5.71 -8.81 4.69
C ILE A 218 4.95 -7.90 5.66
N GLY A 219 5.34 -7.85 6.94
CA GLY A 219 4.64 -7.07 7.97
C GLY A 219 3.40 -7.74 8.56
N ARG A 220 3.03 -8.92 8.06
CA ARG A 220 1.85 -9.70 8.43
C ARG A 220 2.25 -11.14 8.75
N SER A 221 1.43 -11.85 9.50
CA SER A 221 1.63 -13.29 9.68
C SER A 221 1.23 -14.06 8.41
N PRO A 222 1.73 -15.28 8.19
CA PRO A 222 1.28 -16.13 7.09
C PRO A 222 -0.23 -16.39 7.10
N GLN A 223 -0.86 -16.48 8.28
CA GLN A 223 -2.30 -16.65 8.44
C GLN A 223 -3.08 -15.42 7.95
N GLU A 224 -2.64 -14.23 8.33
CA GLU A 224 -3.24 -12.97 7.86
C GLU A 224 -3.07 -12.81 6.35
N PHE A 225 -1.91 -13.21 5.83
CA PHE A 225 -1.66 -13.19 4.40
C PHE A 225 -2.63 -14.10 3.64
N LEU A 226 -2.74 -15.37 4.03
CA LEU A 226 -3.67 -16.34 3.42
C LEU A 226 -5.12 -15.84 3.49
N MET A 227 -5.53 -15.31 4.64
CA MET A 227 -6.87 -14.74 4.81
C MET A 227 -7.11 -13.57 3.85
N ASN A 228 -6.19 -12.61 3.78
CA ASN A 228 -6.30 -11.47 2.87
C ASN A 228 -6.33 -11.91 1.41
N TYR A 229 -5.47 -12.85 1.02
CA TYR A 229 -5.45 -13.42 -0.32
C TYR A 229 -6.81 -14.01 -0.70
N ARG A 230 -7.40 -14.84 0.18
CA ARG A 230 -8.75 -15.39 0.00
C ARG A 230 -9.82 -14.31 -0.15
N MET A 231 -9.73 -13.22 0.64
CA MET A 231 -10.69 -12.12 0.56
C MET A 231 -10.58 -11.35 -0.76
N VAL A 232 -9.38 -11.14 -1.28
CA VAL A 232 -9.18 -10.54 -2.62
C VAL A 232 -9.83 -11.45 -3.68
N LYS A 233 -9.57 -12.76 -3.65
CA LYS A 233 -10.20 -13.71 -4.57
C LYS A 233 -11.73 -13.77 -4.43
N ALA A 234 -12.26 -13.55 -3.22
CA ALA A 234 -13.70 -13.41 -3.02
C ALA A 234 -14.27 -12.18 -3.75
N THR A 235 -13.59 -11.03 -3.71
CA THR A 235 -14.06 -9.83 -4.41
C THR A 235 -14.09 -10.03 -5.92
N GLU A 236 -13.10 -10.73 -6.49
CA GLU A 236 -13.10 -11.11 -7.91
C GLU A 236 -14.36 -11.92 -8.27
N LEU A 237 -14.62 -12.99 -7.51
CA LEU A 237 -15.78 -13.85 -7.75
C LEU A 237 -17.12 -13.11 -7.52
N LEU A 238 -17.19 -12.25 -6.51
CA LEU A 238 -18.38 -11.42 -6.25
C LEU A 238 -18.70 -10.48 -7.41
N LYS A 239 -17.67 -9.88 -8.04
CA LYS A 239 -17.81 -8.93 -9.15
C LYS A 239 -18.11 -9.63 -10.48
N LEU A 240 -17.34 -10.71 -10.78
CA LEU A 240 -17.31 -11.32 -12.10
C LEU A 240 -18.31 -12.46 -12.29
N THR A 241 -18.91 -12.97 -11.22
CA THR A 241 -19.80 -14.13 -11.30
C THR A 241 -21.15 -13.90 -10.62
N SER A 242 -22.11 -14.80 -10.92
CA SER A 242 -23.40 -14.89 -10.22
C SER A 242 -23.45 -15.99 -9.15
N LEU A 243 -22.31 -16.58 -8.79
CA LEU A 243 -22.20 -17.60 -7.77
C LEU A 243 -22.84 -17.16 -6.45
N SER A 244 -23.46 -18.08 -5.73
CA SER A 244 -23.99 -17.79 -4.40
C SER A 244 -22.87 -17.42 -3.43
N ILE A 245 -23.20 -16.74 -2.33
CA ILE A 245 -22.21 -16.41 -1.29
C ILE A 245 -21.64 -17.69 -0.66
N ALA A 246 -22.42 -18.77 -0.60
CA ALA A 246 -21.99 -20.07 -0.13
C ALA A 246 -20.96 -20.71 -1.09
N ASP A 247 -21.25 -20.68 -2.40
CA ASP A 247 -20.32 -21.22 -3.42
C ASP A 247 -19.01 -20.44 -3.44
N ILE A 248 -19.05 -19.11 -3.35
CA ILE A 248 -17.85 -18.29 -3.23
C ILE A 248 -17.06 -18.64 -1.97
N SER A 249 -17.75 -18.79 -0.81
CA SER A 249 -17.11 -19.21 0.43
C SER A 249 -16.30 -20.51 0.23
N SER A 250 -16.93 -21.49 -0.37
CA SER A 250 -16.29 -22.80 -0.66
C SER A 250 -15.15 -22.65 -1.67
N ALA A 251 -15.34 -21.89 -2.74
CA ALA A 251 -14.34 -21.69 -3.79
C ALA A 251 -13.05 -20.99 -3.30
N ILE A 252 -13.10 -20.24 -2.22
CA ILE A 252 -11.95 -19.58 -1.62
C ILE A 252 -11.40 -20.29 -0.38
N GLY A 253 -11.83 -21.54 -0.11
CA GLY A 253 -11.30 -22.38 0.96
C GLY A 253 -11.89 -22.10 2.35
N TYR A 254 -13.13 -21.59 2.44
CA TYR A 254 -13.88 -21.51 3.70
C TYR A 254 -14.95 -22.61 3.73
N GLU A 255 -14.87 -23.50 4.68
CA GLU A 255 -15.87 -24.55 4.89
C GLU A 255 -17.22 -24.00 5.37
N ASN A 256 -17.20 -22.84 6.02
CA ASN A 256 -18.39 -22.25 6.61
C ASN A 256 -18.61 -20.79 6.11
N GLN A 257 -19.75 -20.58 5.42
CA GLN A 257 -20.15 -19.29 4.89
C GLN A 257 -20.25 -18.18 5.95
N LEU A 258 -20.63 -18.51 7.19
CA LEU A 258 -20.72 -17.51 8.26
C LEU A 258 -19.33 -17.02 8.69
N HIS A 259 -18.35 -17.92 8.75
CA HIS A 259 -16.96 -17.54 9.03
C HIS A 259 -16.40 -16.67 7.91
N PHE A 260 -16.63 -17.03 6.66
CA PHE A 260 -16.28 -16.20 5.50
C PHE A 260 -16.91 -14.81 5.60
N SER A 261 -18.25 -14.74 5.80
CA SER A 261 -18.96 -13.46 5.82
C SER A 261 -18.49 -12.53 6.93
N ARG A 262 -18.13 -13.09 8.12
CA ARG A 262 -17.55 -12.32 9.23
C ARG A 262 -16.14 -11.82 8.87
N ALA A 263 -15.28 -12.68 8.32
CA ALA A 263 -13.94 -12.31 7.92
C ALA A 263 -13.95 -11.23 6.84
N PHE A 264 -14.85 -11.36 5.85
CA PHE A 264 -15.05 -10.38 4.79
C PHE A 264 -15.51 -9.03 5.35
N LYS A 265 -16.53 -9.03 6.23
CA LYS A 265 -17.01 -7.80 6.86
C LYS A 265 -15.93 -7.11 7.72
N ASN A 266 -15.10 -7.88 8.41
CA ASN A 266 -14.00 -7.32 9.19
C ASN A 266 -12.95 -6.60 8.32
N ILE A 267 -12.74 -7.04 7.08
CA ILE A 267 -11.75 -6.45 6.16
C ILE A 267 -12.37 -5.28 5.36
N TYR A 268 -13.57 -5.46 4.82
CA TYR A 268 -14.20 -4.49 3.91
C TYR A 268 -15.28 -3.60 4.57
N GLY A 269 -15.59 -3.83 5.84
CA GLY A 269 -16.60 -3.04 6.59
C GLY A 269 -18.06 -3.42 6.31
N ILE A 270 -18.34 -4.09 5.19
CA ILE A 270 -19.68 -4.48 4.73
C ILE A 270 -19.72 -5.97 4.41
N SER A 271 -20.95 -6.53 4.35
CA SER A 271 -21.14 -7.94 4.03
C SER A 271 -20.78 -8.25 2.55
N PRO A 272 -20.43 -9.52 2.19
CA PRO A 272 -20.21 -9.91 0.81
C PRO A 272 -21.37 -9.60 -0.13
N ARG A 273 -22.63 -9.71 0.37
CA ARG A 273 -23.82 -9.40 -0.40
C ARG A 273 -23.96 -7.90 -0.67
N GLU A 274 -23.74 -7.06 0.34
CA GLU A 274 -23.75 -5.60 0.20
C GLU A 274 -22.64 -5.15 -0.74
N TRP A 275 -21.43 -5.70 -0.58
CA TRP A 275 -20.30 -5.40 -1.43
C TRP A 275 -20.59 -5.71 -2.91
N ARG A 276 -21.18 -6.89 -3.19
CA ARG A 276 -21.62 -7.25 -4.55
C ARG A 276 -22.61 -6.25 -5.14
N ASN A 277 -23.60 -5.83 -4.36
CA ASN A 277 -24.62 -4.88 -4.83
C ASN A 277 -24.05 -3.49 -5.13
N GLN A 278 -22.96 -3.11 -4.49
CA GLN A 278 -22.29 -1.82 -4.72
C GLN A 278 -21.28 -1.85 -5.87
N ASN A 279 -20.81 -3.04 -6.28
CA ASN A 279 -19.70 -3.19 -7.23
C ASN A 279 -20.07 -3.98 -8.51
N LYS A 280 -21.35 -4.26 -8.70
CA LYS A 280 -21.90 -4.87 -9.93
C LYS A 280 -22.54 -3.84 -10.83
#